data_02ac5503f6f22e42dfd969915a7a9058
#
_entry.id   02ac5503f6f22e42dfd969915a7a9058
#
_cell.length_a   1.000
_cell.length_b   1.000
_cell.length_c   1.000
_cell.angle_alpha   90.00
_cell.angle_beta   90.00
_cell.angle_gamma   90.00
#
_symmetry.space_group_name_H-M   'P 1'
#
loop_
_entity.id
_entity.type
_entity.pdbx_description
1 polymer ?
#
loop_
_entity_poly.entity_id
_entity_poly.type
_entity_poly.pdbx_seq_one_letter_code
_entity_poly.pdbx_strand_id
1 'polypeptide(L)'
;IPDDHDVGQGNLWGEEGVEAHLPGASDGGYLMSPQYVNEVQFAQTANLPDPFDPTPIKRNIGVYYTSLKIGGVDFAIIEDRKFKSGPAGKILRQGPRPDHINDPGYDPATVDVEGLTLLGDRQLRFLDEWSRDQGHAFKAVLSQTGFCGGAHLHRSQDNRLYADLDSNGWPQTGRKKALK
;
A
#
# COMPACT_ATOMS: atom_id res chain seq x y z
N ILE A 1 -8.63 7.70 -2.70
CA ILE A 1 -8.29 6.50 -1.90
C ILE A 1 -7.56 6.97 -0.65
N PRO A 2 -7.97 6.53 0.55
CA PRO A 2 -7.34 6.97 1.80
C PRO A 2 -5.85 6.66 1.87
N ASP A 3 -5.05 7.63 2.32
CA ASP A 3 -3.62 7.48 2.54
C ASP A 3 -3.29 7.59 4.04
N ASP A 4 -2.01 7.53 4.39
CA ASP A 4 -1.51 7.56 5.76
C ASP A 4 -1.93 8.83 6.51
N HIS A 5 -1.75 10.00 5.93
CA HIS A 5 -2.14 11.27 6.56
C HIS A 5 -3.65 11.42 6.70
N ASP A 6 -4.44 10.86 5.78
CA ASP A 6 -5.91 10.87 5.87
C ASP A 6 -6.40 10.13 7.13
N VAL A 7 -5.70 9.07 7.52
CA VAL A 7 -6.01 8.29 8.72
C VAL A 7 -5.17 8.68 9.95
N GLY A 8 -4.51 9.83 9.90
CA GLY A 8 -3.77 10.40 11.03
C GLY A 8 -2.44 9.71 11.33
N GLN A 9 -1.81 9.08 10.36
CA GLN A 9 -0.52 8.42 10.49
C GLN A 9 0.51 9.05 9.56
N GLY A 10 1.79 8.97 9.91
CA GLY A 10 2.87 9.46 9.05
C GLY A 10 3.34 8.44 8.04
N ASN A 11 2.97 7.18 8.20
CA ASN A 11 3.11 6.05 7.28
C ASN A 11 1.98 5.07 7.52
N LEU A 12 1.58 4.32 6.53
CA LEU A 12 0.52 3.33 6.65
C LEU A 12 0.90 1.98 6.03
N TRP A 13 1.07 1.00 6.89
CA TRP A 13 1.16 -0.43 6.57
C TRP A 13 0.04 -1.12 7.33
N GLY A 14 -1.14 -1.24 6.70
CA GLY A 14 -2.38 -1.60 7.41
C GLY A 14 -2.46 -3.03 7.92
N GLU A 15 -1.64 -3.95 7.42
CA GLU A 15 -1.56 -5.36 7.90
C GLU A 15 -2.92 -6.02 8.06
N GLU A 16 -3.80 -5.78 7.10
CA GLU A 16 -5.19 -6.28 7.12
C GLU A 16 -6.00 -5.80 8.34
N GLY A 17 -5.73 -4.58 8.83
CA GLY A 17 -6.56 -3.92 9.82
C GLY A 17 -6.20 -4.19 11.28
N VAL A 18 -5.01 -4.72 11.57
CA VAL A 18 -4.55 -4.87 12.97
C VAL A 18 -4.39 -3.52 13.67
N GLU A 19 -4.27 -3.53 14.97
CA GLU A 19 -3.89 -2.36 15.75
C GLU A 19 -2.37 -2.18 15.75
N ALA A 20 -1.92 -0.94 15.59
CA ALA A 20 -0.50 -0.62 15.67
C ALA A 20 -0.07 -0.37 17.11
N HIS A 21 1.11 -0.85 17.50
CA HIS A 21 1.62 -0.75 18.86
C HIS A 21 2.94 0.00 18.96
N LEU A 22 3.68 0.15 17.86
CA LEU A 22 4.95 0.86 17.86
C LEU A 22 4.81 2.33 17.40
N PRO A 23 5.72 3.19 17.82
CA PRO A 23 5.75 4.57 17.35
C PRO A 23 5.78 4.65 15.82
N GLY A 24 4.95 5.52 15.25
CA GLY A 24 4.80 5.67 13.82
C GLY A 24 4.16 4.45 13.12
N ALA A 25 3.49 3.57 13.87
CA ALA A 25 2.87 2.34 13.38
C ALA A 25 3.80 1.45 12.55
N SER A 26 5.10 1.46 12.85
CA SER A 26 6.12 0.76 12.03
C SER A 26 6.03 -0.76 12.09
N ASP A 27 5.33 -1.32 13.06
CA ASP A 27 4.95 -2.74 13.16
C ASP A 27 3.78 -3.11 12.23
N GLY A 28 3.13 -2.11 11.66
CA GLY A 28 1.92 -2.24 10.84
C GLY A 28 0.65 -2.02 11.66
N GLY A 29 -0.46 -1.80 10.95
CA GLY A 29 -1.77 -1.57 11.55
C GLY A 29 -2.16 -0.10 11.66
N TYR A 30 -3.24 0.14 12.39
CA TYR A 30 -3.87 1.44 12.56
C TYR A 30 -3.78 1.93 13.99
N LEU A 31 -3.38 3.20 14.17
CA LEU A 31 -3.42 3.91 15.45
C LEU A 31 -4.82 4.43 15.77
N MET A 32 -5.56 4.83 14.73
CA MET A 32 -6.92 5.36 14.87
C MET A 32 -7.96 4.25 15.00
N SER A 33 -9.13 4.63 15.51
CA SER A 33 -10.23 3.68 15.66
C SER A 33 -10.72 3.18 14.29
N PRO A 34 -11.24 1.95 14.21
CA PRO A 34 -11.85 1.42 12.98
C PRO A 34 -12.98 2.31 12.45
N GLN A 35 -13.77 2.91 13.33
CA GLN A 35 -14.83 3.84 12.96
C GLN A 35 -14.26 5.02 12.18
N TYR A 36 -13.23 5.68 12.70
CA TYR A 36 -12.59 6.82 12.03
C TYR A 36 -12.03 6.43 10.65
N VAL A 37 -11.34 5.29 10.56
CA VAL A 37 -10.79 4.80 9.29
C VAL A 37 -11.91 4.56 8.26
N ASN A 38 -13.05 4.01 8.70
CA ASN A 38 -14.20 3.77 7.83
C ASN A 38 -14.88 5.07 7.40
N GLU A 39 -14.97 6.08 8.26
CA GLU A 39 -15.51 7.40 7.93
C GLU A 39 -14.65 8.10 6.87
N VAL A 40 -13.32 8.04 7.02
CA VAL A 40 -12.38 8.56 6.00
C VAL A 40 -12.55 7.84 4.67
N GLN A 41 -12.61 6.51 4.66
CA GLN A 41 -12.88 5.75 3.44
C GLN A 41 -14.19 6.17 2.79
N PHE A 42 -15.28 6.21 3.57
CA PHE A 42 -16.59 6.60 3.05
C PHE A 42 -16.57 8.00 2.44
N ALA A 43 -15.98 8.97 3.12
CA ALA A 43 -15.89 10.35 2.62
C ALA A 43 -15.16 10.44 1.26
N GLN A 44 -14.17 9.58 1.02
CA GLN A 44 -13.38 9.61 -0.21
C GLN A 44 -13.95 8.73 -1.32
N THR A 45 -14.78 7.73 -1.01
CA THR A 45 -15.21 6.72 -1.98
C THR A 45 -16.72 6.69 -2.24
N ALA A 46 -17.52 7.43 -1.49
CA ALA A 46 -19.00 7.39 -1.57
C ALA A 46 -19.60 7.73 -2.94
N ASN A 47 -18.86 8.42 -3.81
CA ASN A 47 -19.29 8.79 -5.16
C ASN A 47 -18.60 7.94 -6.26
N LEU A 48 -17.87 6.92 -5.89
CA LEU A 48 -17.21 5.99 -6.81
C LEU A 48 -18.06 4.72 -6.97
N PRO A 49 -17.78 3.86 -7.98
CA PRO A 49 -18.45 2.57 -8.11
C PRO A 49 -18.35 1.72 -6.85
N ASP A 50 -19.27 0.77 -6.68
CA ASP A 50 -19.22 -0.16 -5.57
C ASP A 50 -17.89 -0.93 -5.51
N PRO A 51 -17.38 -1.26 -4.31
CA PRO A 51 -16.16 -2.05 -4.18
C PRO A 51 -16.34 -3.43 -4.81
N PHE A 52 -15.29 -3.94 -5.43
CA PHE A 52 -15.28 -5.28 -6.02
C PHE A 52 -15.56 -6.38 -4.98
N ASP A 53 -15.00 -6.25 -3.80
CA ASP A 53 -15.25 -7.13 -2.65
C ASP A 53 -15.36 -6.27 -1.39
N PRO A 54 -16.58 -6.06 -0.87
CA PRO A 54 -16.84 -5.20 0.29
C PRO A 54 -16.50 -5.87 1.62
N THR A 55 -16.05 -7.12 1.63
CA THR A 55 -15.76 -7.84 2.88
C THR A 55 -14.72 -7.08 3.71
N PRO A 56 -15.03 -6.69 4.94
CA PRO A 56 -14.08 -5.97 5.76
C PRO A 56 -12.86 -6.84 6.14
N ILE A 57 -11.77 -6.17 6.45
CA ILE A 57 -10.59 -6.76 7.08
C ILE A 57 -10.76 -6.80 8.61
N LYS A 58 -9.70 -7.15 9.34
CA LYS A 58 -9.73 -7.22 10.82
C LYS A 58 -10.32 -5.95 11.43
N ARG A 59 -10.86 -6.05 12.64
CA ARG A 59 -11.49 -4.96 13.40
C ARG A 59 -12.66 -4.30 12.67
N ASN A 60 -13.25 -4.98 11.67
CA ASN A 60 -14.35 -4.46 10.84
C ASN A 60 -13.97 -3.18 10.05
N ILE A 61 -12.71 -3.05 9.66
CA ILE A 61 -12.27 -1.98 8.77
C ILE A 61 -12.68 -2.33 7.34
N GLY A 62 -13.39 -1.42 6.67
CA GLY A 62 -13.82 -1.57 5.29
C GLY A 62 -12.63 -1.58 4.33
N VAL A 63 -12.84 -2.11 3.12
CA VAL A 63 -11.85 -2.13 2.05
C VAL A 63 -12.50 -1.58 0.78
N TYR A 64 -11.74 -0.80 0.02
CA TYR A 64 -12.22 -0.25 -1.23
C TYR A 64 -11.20 -0.48 -2.36
N TYR A 65 -11.51 -1.36 -3.27
CA TYR A 65 -10.84 -1.50 -4.55
C TYR A 65 -11.88 -1.92 -5.60
N THR A 66 -11.75 -1.39 -6.81
CA THR A 66 -12.75 -1.56 -7.87
C THR A 66 -12.19 -1.19 -9.23
N SER A 67 -12.96 -1.43 -10.30
CA SER A 67 -12.68 -0.86 -11.61
C SER A 67 -13.55 0.37 -11.87
N LEU A 68 -12.97 1.33 -12.58
CA LEU A 68 -13.65 2.56 -13.00
C LEU A 68 -13.39 2.81 -14.49
N LYS A 69 -14.45 2.88 -15.28
CA LYS A 69 -14.37 3.05 -16.75
C LYS A 69 -14.75 4.47 -17.15
N ILE A 70 -13.79 5.23 -17.63
CA ILE A 70 -14.00 6.62 -18.07
C ILE A 70 -13.24 6.89 -19.36
N GLY A 71 -13.90 7.49 -20.36
CA GLY A 71 -13.24 8.00 -21.57
C GLY A 71 -12.50 6.94 -22.39
N GLY A 72 -12.93 5.69 -22.36
CA GLY A 72 -12.25 4.58 -23.05
C GLY A 72 -11.07 3.98 -22.29
N VAL A 73 -10.80 4.44 -21.08
CA VAL A 73 -9.80 3.87 -20.17
C VAL A 73 -10.50 3.07 -19.09
N ASP A 74 -9.97 1.90 -18.77
CA ASP A 74 -10.37 1.08 -17.63
C ASP A 74 -9.32 1.21 -16.53
N PHE A 75 -9.72 1.80 -15.41
CA PHE A 75 -8.86 1.99 -14.25
C PHE A 75 -9.11 0.90 -13.22
N ALA A 76 -8.05 0.22 -12.78
CA ALA A 76 -8.06 -0.53 -11.54
C ALA A 76 -7.64 0.40 -10.40
N ILE A 77 -8.55 0.66 -9.49
CA ILE A 77 -8.28 1.38 -8.24
C ILE A 77 -7.94 0.33 -7.19
N ILE A 78 -6.75 0.38 -6.62
CA ILE A 78 -6.29 -0.58 -5.61
C ILE A 78 -6.01 0.11 -4.28
N GLU A 79 -6.10 -0.64 -3.20
CA GLU A 79 -5.93 -0.15 -1.84
C GLU A 79 -4.82 -0.94 -1.13
N ASP A 80 -3.58 -0.75 -1.58
CA ASP A 80 -2.41 -1.45 -1.08
C ASP A 80 -2.13 -1.16 0.40
N ARG A 81 -2.36 0.07 0.85
CA ARG A 81 -2.08 0.51 2.23
C ARG A 81 -2.77 -0.35 3.29
N LYS A 82 -3.97 -0.86 3.05
CA LYS A 82 -4.69 -1.70 4.01
C LYS A 82 -4.11 -3.10 4.18
N PHE A 83 -3.34 -3.57 3.21
CA PHE A 83 -2.79 -4.93 3.20
C PHE A 83 -1.28 -4.97 3.39
N LYS A 84 -0.61 -3.88 3.09
CA LYS A 84 0.84 -3.78 3.10
C LYS A 84 1.43 -4.09 4.46
N SER A 85 2.49 -4.89 4.49
CA SER A 85 3.21 -5.24 5.72
C SER A 85 4.02 -4.08 6.27
N GLY A 86 4.04 -3.92 7.60
CA GLY A 86 4.95 -3.03 8.29
C GLY A 86 6.37 -3.61 8.41
N PRO A 87 7.42 -2.78 8.37
CA PRO A 87 8.81 -3.27 8.35
C PRO A 87 9.35 -3.68 9.73
N ALA A 88 8.89 -3.06 10.83
CA ALA A 88 9.49 -3.26 12.13
C ALA A 88 9.31 -4.70 12.64
N GLY A 89 10.41 -5.30 13.09
CA GLY A 89 10.42 -6.69 13.58
C GLY A 89 10.41 -7.77 12.49
N LYS A 90 10.23 -7.38 11.22
CA LYS A 90 10.21 -8.31 10.09
C LYS A 90 11.46 -8.25 9.22
N ILE A 91 12.06 -7.07 9.12
CA ILE A 91 13.30 -6.86 8.37
C ILE A 91 14.37 -6.21 9.24
N LEU A 92 15.62 -6.35 8.84
CA LEU A 92 16.72 -5.64 9.48
C LEU A 92 16.63 -4.15 9.17
N ARG A 93 16.72 -3.32 10.20
CA ARG A 93 16.79 -1.86 10.04
C ARG A 93 18.11 -1.46 9.38
N GLN A 94 18.05 -0.69 8.29
CA GLN A 94 19.19 -0.26 7.49
C GLN A 94 19.25 1.27 7.33
N GLY A 95 18.67 2.00 8.29
CA GLY A 95 18.63 3.45 8.24
C GLY A 95 18.09 4.08 9.52
N PRO A 96 17.86 5.39 9.51
CA PRO A 96 17.45 6.15 10.70
C PRO A 96 16.03 5.78 11.18
N ARG A 97 15.18 5.28 10.29
CA ARG A 97 13.83 4.75 10.57
C ARG A 97 13.72 3.33 10.02
N PRO A 98 12.76 2.51 10.49
CA PRO A 98 12.57 1.15 9.98
C PRO A 98 12.34 1.06 8.47
N ASP A 99 11.73 2.08 7.89
CA ASP A 99 11.35 2.21 6.48
C ASP A 99 12.38 2.97 5.61
N HIS A 100 13.28 3.74 6.24
CA HIS A 100 14.25 4.55 5.53
C HIS A 100 15.60 3.83 5.41
N ILE A 101 16.02 3.58 4.18
CA ILE A 101 17.30 2.93 3.87
C ILE A 101 18.25 3.97 3.28
N ASN A 102 19.34 4.24 3.99
CA ASN A 102 20.36 5.18 3.56
C ASN A 102 21.75 4.55 3.36
N ASP A 103 21.84 3.23 3.40
CA ASP A 103 23.07 2.49 3.09
C ASP A 103 23.30 2.46 1.57
N PRO A 104 24.42 2.98 1.06
CA PRO A 104 24.76 2.89 -0.36
C PRO A 104 24.99 1.46 -0.86
N GLY A 105 25.28 0.52 0.03
CA GLY A 105 25.40 -0.90 -0.26
C GLY A 105 24.08 -1.68 -0.23
N TYR A 106 22.94 -1.00 -0.16
CA TYR A 106 21.64 -1.61 -0.06
C TYR A 106 21.34 -2.60 -1.19
N ASP A 107 21.00 -3.81 -0.79
CA ASP A 107 20.46 -4.84 -1.66
C ASP A 107 18.96 -5.04 -1.34
N PRO A 108 18.05 -4.78 -2.30
CA PRO A 108 16.61 -4.97 -2.12
C PRO A 108 16.20 -6.38 -1.69
N ALA A 109 17.01 -7.41 -1.97
CA ALA A 109 16.73 -8.77 -1.54
C ALA A 109 16.78 -8.93 -0.01
N THR A 110 17.55 -8.09 0.69
CA THR A 110 17.70 -8.17 2.15
C THR A 110 16.46 -7.76 2.92
N VAL A 111 15.53 -7.08 2.27
CA VAL A 111 14.25 -6.63 2.85
C VAL A 111 13.03 -7.29 2.20
N ASP A 112 13.22 -8.21 1.27
CA ASP A 112 12.15 -8.95 0.59
C ASP A 112 12.02 -10.37 1.20
N VAL A 113 11.70 -10.42 2.49
CA VAL A 113 11.61 -11.68 3.23
C VAL A 113 10.25 -12.37 3.01
N GLU A 114 10.21 -13.68 3.24
CA GLU A 114 9.00 -14.47 3.11
C GLU A 114 7.90 -14.00 4.07
N GLY A 115 6.64 -14.07 3.63
CA GLY A 115 5.47 -13.68 4.43
C GLY A 115 5.08 -12.21 4.33
N LEU A 116 5.87 -11.37 3.68
CA LEU A 116 5.50 -9.96 3.46
C LEU A 116 4.45 -9.82 2.37
N THR A 117 3.51 -8.91 2.59
CA THR A 117 2.37 -8.63 1.70
C THR A 117 2.42 -7.19 1.21
N LEU A 118 2.06 -6.97 -0.07
CA LEU A 118 1.76 -5.66 -0.63
C LEU A 118 0.24 -5.48 -0.80
N LEU A 119 -0.40 -6.31 -1.62
CA LEU A 119 -1.82 -6.16 -1.97
C LEU A 119 -2.76 -7.16 -1.30
N GLY A 120 -2.23 -8.30 -0.82
CA GLY A 120 -3.05 -9.43 -0.40
C GLY A 120 -3.72 -10.18 -1.58
N ASP A 121 -4.12 -11.43 -1.34
CA ASP A 121 -4.63 -12.32 -2.39
C ASP A 121 -5.94 -11.85 -3.01
N ARG A 122 -6.77 -11.12 -2.26
CA ARG A 122 -8.05 -10.58 -2.75
C ARG A 122 -7.84 -9.59 -3.90
N GLN A 123 -6.91 -8.64 -3.72
CA GLN A 123 -6.62 -7.66 -4.75
C GLN A 123 -5.82 -8.25 -5.92
N LEU A 124 -4.98 -9.26 -5.65
CA LEU A 124 -4.29 -9.98 -6.73
C LEU A 124 -5.29 -10.70 -7.64
N ARG A 125 -6.33 -11.34 -7.07
CA ARG A 125 -7.42 -11.94 -7.88
C ARG A 125 -8.18 -10.88 -8.67
N PHE A 126 -8.52 -9.76 -8.05
CA PHE A 126 -9.17 -8.64 -8.73
C PHE A 126 -8.34 -8.14 -9.92
N LEU A 127 -7.03 -7.93 -9.75
CA LEU A 127 -6.15 -7.49 -10.82
C LEU A 127 -6.03 -8.53 -11.94
N ASP A 128 -5.98 -9.82 -11.62
CA ASP A 128 -5.96 -10.91 -12.60
C ASP A 128 -7.25 -10.93 -13.43
N GLU A 129 -8.43 -10.82 -12.82
CA GLU A 129 -9.72 -10.74 -13.50
C GLU A 129 -9.80 -9.46 -14.36
N TRP A 130 -9.47 -8.31 -13.78
CA TRP A 130 -9.48 -7.02 -14.49
C TRP A 130 -8.51 -7.01 -15.67
N SER A 131 -7.33 -7.60 -15.54
CA SER A 131 -6.32 -7.62 -16.62
C SER A 131 -6.80 -8.38 -17.86
N ARG A 132 -7.65 -9.39 -17.69
CA ARG A 132 -8.19 -10.23 -18.77
C ARG A 132 -9.33 -9.58 -19.53
N ASP A 133 -9.99 -8.56 -18.98
CA ASP A 133 -11.03 -7.81 -19.70
C ASP A 133 -10.40 -7.04 -20.88
N GLN A 134 -10.79 -7.40 -22.11
CA GLN A 134 -10.28 -6.82 -23.35
C GLN A 134 -11.20 -5.72 -23.91
N GLY A 135 -12.21 -5.30 -23.15
CA GLY A 135 -13.24 -4.36 -23.63
C GLY A 135 -12.78 -2.91 -23.77
N HIS A 136 -11.52 -2.57 -23.43
CA HIS A 136 -11.02 -1.20 -23.41
C HIS A 136 -9.66 -1.09 -24.08
N ALA A 137 -9.45 0.05 -24.79
CA ALA A 137 -8.21 0.30 -25.52
C ALA A 137 -7.02 0.58 -24.59
N PHE A 138 -7.28 1.15 -23.42
CA PHE A 138 -6.27 1.50 -22.44
C PHE A 138 -6.65 0.98 -21.04
N LYS A 139 -5.65 0.58 -20.30
CA LYS A 139 -5.76 0.18 -18.90
C LYS A 139 -4.77 0.93 -18.04
N ALA A 140 -5.18 1.33 -16.84
CA ALA A 140 -4.34 2.03 -15.88
C ALA A 140 -4.60 1.54 -14.45
N VAL A 141 -3.57 1.43 -13.63
CA VAL A 141 -3.68 1.11 -12.20
C VAL A 141 -3.47 2.38 -11.40
N LEU A 142 -4.40 2.68 -10.51
CA LEU A 142 -4.29 3.75 -9.52
C LEU A 142 -3.95 3.15 -8.17
N SER A 143 -2.78 3.46 -7.67
CA SER A 143 -2.24 3.00 -6.38
C SER A 143 -1.67 4.18 -5.62
N GLN A 144 -1.74 4.15 -4.30
CA GLN A 144 -1.06 5.14 -3.47
C GLN A 144 0.43 4.86 -3.38
N THR A 145 0.82 3.60 -3.19
CA THR A 145 2.22 3.22 -3.24
C THR A 145 2.72 3.25 -4.68
N GLY A 146 3.80 3.97 -4.93
CA GLY A 146 4.51 3.90 -6.20
C GLY A 146 5.09 2.51 -6.43
N PHE A 147 4.79 1.90 -7.58
CA PHE A 147 5.34 0.57 -7.93
C PHE A 147 6.79 0.64 -8.39
N CYS A 148 7.24 1.80 -8.84
CA CYS A 148 8.62 2.07 -9.23
C CYS A 148 9.14 3.20 -8.34
N GLY A 149 10.06 2.90 -7.46
CA GLY A 149 10.73 3.88 -6.64
C GLY A 149 12.15 4.14 -7.12
N GLY A 150 12.57 5.38 -7.02
CA GLY A 150 13.96 5.78 -7.13
C GLY A 150 14.51 6.26 -5.80
N ALA A 151 15.80 6.48 -5.70
CA ALA A 151 16.38 7.19 -4.59
C ALA A 151 15.80 8.62 -4.53
N HIS A 152 15.43 9.08 -3.36
CA HIS A 152 14.96 10.45 -3.19
C HIS A 152 15.70 11.16 -2.06
N LEU A 153 15.67 12.48 -2.11
CA LEU A 153 16.23 13.34 -1.08
C LEU A 153 15.17 13.57 -0.01
N HIS A 154 15.53 13.36 1.23
CA HIS A 154 14.64 13.57 2.36
C HIS A 154 15.14 14.73 3.20
N ARG A 155 14.32 15.78 3.35
CA ARG A 155 14.58 17.02 4.06
C ARG A 155 15.64 17.93 3.40
N SER A 156 15.85 19.10 4.00
CA SER A 156 16.73 20.18 3.54
C SER A 156 18.24 19.87 3.61
N GLN A 157 18.65 18.75 4.17
CA GLN A 157 20.07 18.39 4.40
C GLN A 157 20.59 17.32 3.45
N ASP A 158 20.01 17.19 2.28
CA ASP A 158 20.48 16.28 1.23
C ASP A 158 20.62 14.80 1.71
N ASN A 159 19.74 14.37 2.59
CA ASN A 159 19.70 13.01 3.10
C ASN A 159 19.15 12.08 2.02
N ARG A 160 20.06 11.48 1.24
CA ARG A 160 19.68 10.50 0.23
C ARG A 160 19.14 9.23 0.89
N LEU A 161 17.94 8.83 0.49
CA LEU A 161 17.42 7.49 0.74
C LEU A 161 17.60 6.63 -0.51
N TYR A 162 18.17 5.46 -0.35
CA TYR A 162 18.25 4.45 -1.41
C TYR A 162 16.94 3.68 -1.55
N ALA A 163 16.18 3.58 -0.47
CA ALA A 163 14.79 3.16 -0.50
C ALA A 163 14.01 3.79 0.66
N ASP A 164 12.73 4.03 0.39
CA ASP A 164 11.69 4.32 1.37
C ASP A 164 10.63 3.22 1.22
N LEU A 165 10.55 2.33 2.20
CA LEU A 165 9.70 1.14 2.11
C LEU A 165 8.21 1.46 2.16
N ASP A 166 7.86 2.67 2.59
CA ASP A 166 6.49 3.15 2.54
C ASP A 166 6.03 3.42 1.11
N SER A 167 6.87 4.06 0.30
CA SER A 167 6.48 4.65 -0.98
C SER A 167 7.05 3.99 -2.24
N ASN A 168 7.82 2.90 -2.16
CA ASN A 168 8.53 2.35 -3.33
C ASN A 168 8.06 0.96 -3.80
N GLY A 169 6.83 0.56 -3.50
CA GLY A 169 6.30 -0.74 -3.92
C GLY A 169 6.89 -1.94 -3.19
N TRP A 170 7.50 -1.72 -2.03
CA TRP A 170 7.94 -2.80 -1.15
C TRP A 170 6.74 -3.55 -0.54
N PRO A 171 6.82 -4.88 -0.34
CA PRO A 171 7.92 -5.80 -0.69
C PRO A 171 7.97 -6.14 -2.19
N GLN A 172 9.17 -6.38 -2.71
CA GLN A 172 9.39 -6.62 -4.15
C GLN A 172 8.68 -7.86 -4.68
N THR A 173 8.62 -8.94 -3.90
CA THR A 173 7.87 -10.14 -4.28
C THR A 173 6.38 -9.84 -4.40
N GLY A 174 5.80 -9.03 -3.51
CA GLY A 174 4.43 -8.55 -3.61
C GLY A 174 4.19 -7.71 -4.87
N ARG A 175 5.11 -6.80 -5.18
CA ARG A 175 5.07 -6.00 -6.41
C ARG A 175 5.15 -6.87 -7.67
N LYS A 176 6.05 -7.86 -7.70
CA LYS A 176 6.16 -8.79 -8.83
C LYS A 176 4.88 -9.57 -9.06
N LYS A 177 4.18 -9.98 -8.00
CA LYS A 177 2.88 -10.66 -8.11
C LYS A 177 1.81 -9.74 -8.72
N ALA A 178 1.81 -8.46 -8.36
CA ALA A 178 0.84 -7.49 -8.86
C ALA A 178 1.07 -7.09 -10.34
N LEU A 179 2.28 -7.27 -10.86
CA LEU A 179 2.67 -6.92 -12.25
C LEU A 179 2.62 -8.10 -13.22
N LYS A 180 2.28 -9.30 -12.77
CA LYS A 180 2.12 -10.51 -13.61
C LYS A 180 0.71 -10.64 -14.13
#